data_b1ec974bc6bc75af26296d94f4327958
#
_entry.id   b1ec974bc6bc75af26296d94f4327958
#
_cell.length_a   1.000
_cell.length_b   1.000
_cell.length_c   1.000
_cell.angle_alpha   90.00
_cell.angle_beta   90.00
_cell.angle_gamma   90.00
#
_symmetry.space_group_name_H-M   'P 1'
#
loop_
_entity.id
_entity.type
_entity.pdbx_description
1 polymer ?
#
loop_
_entity_poly.entity_id
_entity_poly.type
_entity_poly.pdbx_seq_one_letter_code
_entity_poly.pdbx_strand_id
1 'polypeptide(L)'
;MVRNKLFILYLVTLLMTVYSCKHEDVLAYKDSSVSLDDRVNDLLSRMTLEEKFWQLFMIPGDLFEGKEKYKHGIFGFQVATKSSSGKGSEQMLDYSTGGTSKATAILINNMQKYFIEETRLGIPIIPFDEALHGLIRDEATVFPQAIGLAASWNTKLMDSVATAIALEVKSRGIRQNLSPVINIARDVRWGRVEETYGEDPFLTTKMAVSYIKAFEKIGVI
;
A
#
# COMPACT_ATOMS: atom_id res chain seq x y z
N MET A 1 21.75 60.49 -30.41
CA MET A 1 22.25 59.11 -30.55
C MET A 1 22.24 58.33 -29.25
N VAL A 2 22.53 58.91 -28.09
CA VAL A 2 22.53 58.24 -26.77
C VAL A 2 21.10 57.85 -26.28
N ARG A 3 20.09 58.72 -26.54
CA ARG A 3 18.70 58.50 -26.10
C ARG A 3 18.03 57.26 -26.72
N ASN A 4 18.37 56.92 -27.96
CA ASN A 4 17.85 55.73 -28.62
C ASN A 4 18.52 54.43 -28.11
N LYS A 5 19.79 54.49 -27.68
CA LYS A 5 20.50 53.35 -27.11
C LYS A 5 19.95 52.99 -25.73
N LEU A 6 19.59 54.00 -24.92
CA LEU A 6 18.96 53.77 -23.61
C LEU A 6 17.55 53.14 -23.74
N PHE A 7 16.78 53.58 -24.75
CA PHE A 7 15.44 53.04 -25.00
C PHE A 7 15.50 51.59 -25.48
N ILE A 8 16.45 51.23 -26.32
CA ILE A 8 16.69 49.86 -26.76
C ILE A 8 17.14 48.98 -25.59
N LEU A 9 18.01 49.47 -24.71
CA LEU A 9 18.46 48.74 -23.53
C LEU A 9 17.28 48.49 -22.56
N TYR A 10 16.40 49.48 -22.39
CA TYR A 10 15.19 49.33 -21.54
C TYR A 10 14.19 48.34 -22.14
N LEU A 11 14.05 48.32 -23.46
CA LEU A 11 13.19 47.37 -24.17
C LEU A 11 13.73 45.94 -24.09
N VAL A 12 15.05 45.76 -24.19
CA VAL A 12 15.70 44.45 -24.06
C VAL A 12 15.62 43.92 -22.63
N THR A 13 15.80 44.77 -21.62
CA THR A 13 15.63 44.35 -20.22
C THR A 13 14.16 44.04 -19.89
N LEU A 14 13.19 44.78 -20.44
CA LEU A 14 11.77 44.50 -20.31
C LEU A 14 11.39 43.18 -21.00
N LEU A 15 11.96 42.89 -22.20
CA LEU A 15 11.75 41.59 -22.85
C LEU A 15 12.36 40.42 -22.06
N MET A 16 13.52 40.60 -21.41
CA MET A 16 14.14 39.54 -20.61
C MET A 16 13.35 39.27 -19.33
N THR A 17 12.65 40.23 -18.75
CA THR A 17 11.79 40.01 -17.58
C THR A 17 10.50 39.25 -17.92
N VAL A 18 10.00 39.37 -19.15
CA VAL A 18 8.80 38.64 -19.61
C VAL A 18 9.09 37.17 -19.96
N TYR A 19 10.35 36.86 -20.33
CA TYR A 19 10.78 35.48 -20.62
C TYR A 19 11.09 34.65 -19.36
N SER A 20 11.08 35.23 -18.17
CA SER A 20 11.22 34.51 -16.90
C SER A 20 9.86 34.01 -16.37
N CYS A 21 8.94 33.61 -17.25
CA CYS A 21 7.87 32.71 -16.86
C CYS A 21 8.55 31.39 -16.43
N LYS A 22 8.65 31.17 -15.14
CA LYS A 22 8.86 29.81 -14.63
C LYS A 22 7.80 28.95 -15.27
N HIS A 23 8.19 28.08 -16.19
CA HIS A 23 7.37 26.94 -16.57
C HIS A 23 7.16 26.18 -15.25
N GLU A 24 6.01 26.32 -14.65
CA GLU A 24 5.62 25.40 -13.58
C GLU A 24 5.67 24.02 -14.23
N ASP A 25 6.58 23.20 -13.74
CA ASP A 25 6.76 21.84 -14.25
C ASP A 25 5.46 21.09 -13.96
N VAL A 26 4.62 20.95 -14.99
CA VAL A 26 3.33 20.29 -14.85
C VAL A 26 3.58 18.84 -14.49
N LEU A 27 3.22 18.46 -13.26
CA LEU A 27 3.37 17.11 -12.74
C LEU A 27 2.20 16.27 -13.25
N ALA A 28 2.31 15.77 -14.49
CA ALA A 28 1.24 15.00 -15.12
C ALA A 28 0.86 13.77 -14.29
N TYR A 29 1.79 13.14 -13.57
CA TYR A 29 1.51 12.00 -12.71
C TYR A 29 0.56 12.33 -11.54
N LYS A 30 0.43 13.60 -11.13
CA LYS A 30 -0.50 14.05 -10.09
C LYS A 30 -1.89 14.43 -10.64
N ASP A 31 -2.01 14.58 -11.95
CA ASP A 31 -3.26 14.98 -12.60
C ASP A 31 -4.10 13.74 -12.93
N SER A 32 -5.24 13.59 -12.24
CA SER A 32 -6.16 12.46 -12.44
C SER A 32 -6.88 12.47 -13.79
N SER A 33 -6.85 13.59 -14.53
CA SER A 33 -7.45 13.70 -15.86
C SER A 33 -6.55 13.14 -16.97
N VAL A 34 -5.25 12.98 -16.68
CA VAL A 34 -4.28 12.37 -17.61
C VAL A 34 -4.41 10.84 -17.57
N SER A 35 -4.17 10.18 -18.72
CA SER A 35 -4.23 8.73 -18.82
C SER A 35 -3.28 8.04 -17.82
N LEU A 36 -3.64 6.83 -17.35
CA LEU A 36 -2.82 6.10 -16.40
C LEU A 36 -1.40 5.86 -16.94
N ASP A 37 -1.29 5.47 -18.21
CA ASP A 37 0.00 5.19 -18.84
C ASP A 37 0.89 6.42 -18.93
N ASP A 38 0.33 7.58 -19.30
CA ASP A 38 1.07 8.84 -19.34
C ASP A 38 1.52 9.29 -17.95
N ARG A 39 0.66 9.12 -16.94
CA ARG A 39 1.01 9.41 -15.53
C ARG A 39 2.13 8.51 -15.03
N VAL A 40 2.08 7.21 -15.33
CA VAL A 40 3.15 6.26 -14.97
C VAL A 40 4.46 6.63 -15.67
N ASN A 41 4.41 6.92 -16.97
CA ASN A 41 5.61 7.29 -17.73
C ASN A 41 6.23 8.61 -17.24
N ASP A 42 5.41 9.62 -16.93
CA ASP A 42 5.87 10.88 -16.35
C ASP A 42 6.56 10.64 -15.00
N LEU A 43 5.91 9.89 -14.09
CA LEU A 43 6.48 9.56 -12.78
C LEU A 43 7.82 8.82 -12.92
N LEU A 44 7.85 7.75 -13.72
CA LEU A 44 9.07 6.95 -13.92
C LEU A 44 10.22 7.76 -14.51
N SER A 45 9.95 8.73 -15.40
CA SER A 45 10.95 9.61 -15.97
C SER A 45 11.60 10.55 -14.94
N ARG A 46 10.85 10.91 -13.89
CA ARG A 46 11.30 11.79 -12.81
C ARG A 46 12.02 11.06 -11.68
N MET A 47 11.79 9.75 -11.53
CA MET A 47 12.35 8.95 -10.44
C MET A 47 13.84 8.69 -10.62
N THR A 48 14.60 8.88 -9.54
CA THR A 48 15.98 8.37 -9.43
C THR A 48 15.99 6.85 -9.34
N LEU A 49 17.17 6.24 -9.54
CA LEU A 49 17.32 4.80 -9.38
C LEU A 49 16.97 4.35 -7.95
N GLU A 50 17.37 5.12 -6.94
CA GLU A 50 17.05 4.83 -5.54
C GLU A 50 15.55 4.90 -5.26
N GLU A 51 14.86 5.91 -5.79
CA GLU A 51 13.41 6.03 -5.64
C GLU A 51 12.68 4.86 -6.30
N LYS A 52 13.12 4.43 -7.49
CA LYS A 52 12.60 3.22 -8.15
C LYS A 52 12.86 1.95 -7.32
N PHE A 53 14.06 1.84 -6.76
CA PHE A 53 14.45 0.70 -5.93
C PHE A 53 13.59 0.59 -4.66
N TRP A 54 13.38 1.70 -3.95
CA TRP A 54 12.55 1.71 -2.74
C TRP A 54 11.08 1.37 -3.00
N GLN A 55 10.55 1.63 -4.21
CA GLN A 55 9.18 1.22 -4.57
C GLN A 55 9.02 -0.32 -4.70
N LEU A 56 10.09 -1.10 -4.63
CA LEU A 56 10.02 -2.57 -4.62
C LEU A 56 9.89 -3.18 -3.21
N PHE A 57 9.90 -2.34 -2.16
CA PHE A 57 9.91 -2.82 -0.78
C PHE A 57 8.56 -2.67 -0.10
N MET A 58 8.08 -3.81 0.43
CA MET A 58 7.01 -3.94 1.40
C MET A 58 7.64 -4.43 2.71
N ILE A 59 7.55 -3.64 3.77
CA ILE A 59 8.22 -3.98 5.04
C ILE A 59 7.27 -3.82 6.24
N PRO A 60 7.45 -4.60 7.31
CA PRO A 60 6.78 -4.33 8.58
C PRO A 60 7.36 -3.07 9.24
N GLY A 61 6.53 -2.31 9.93
CA GLY A 61 6.95 -1.16 10.73
C GLY A 61 6.17 0.12 10.46
N ASP A 62 6.82 1.21 10.85
CA ASP A 62 6.29 2.57 10.76
C ASP A 62 7.46 3.59 10.67
N LEU A 63 7.18 4.87 10.95
CA LEU A 63 8.19 5.95 10.92
C LEU A 63 8.84 6.25 12.29
N PHE A 64 8.54 5.49 13.36
CA PHE A 64 9.07 5.79 14.71
C PHE A 64 10.59 5.65 14.82
N GLU A 65 11.20 4.76 14.03
CA GLU A 65 12.65 4.57 13.99
C GLU A 65 13.41 5.67 13.21
N GLY A 66 12.70 6.63 12.66
CA GLY A 66 13.26 7.76 11.91
C GLY A 66 12.80 7.80 10.46
N LYS A 67 12.12 8.89 10.12
CA LYS A 67 11.56 9.11 8.78
C LYS A 67 12.62 9.33 7.69
N GLU A 68 13.82 9.79 8.05
CA GLU A 68 14.91 10.08 7.10
C GLU A 68 15.36 8.85 6.30
N LYS A 69 15.24 7.66 6.89
CA LYS A 69 15.51 6.38 6.21
C LYS A 69 14.66 6.22 4.93
N TYR A 70 13.47 6.79 4.94
CA TYR A 70 12.46 6.63 3.88
C TYR A 70 12.29 7.89 3.01
N LYS A 71 13.25 8.82 3.02
CA LYS A 71 13.19 10.06 2.24
C LYS A 71 13.06 9.85 0.73
N HIS A 72 13.45 8.69 0.22
CA HIS A 72 13.30 8.30 -1.18
C HIS A 72 11.96 7.62 -1.50
N GLY A 73 11.05 7.57 -0.52
CA GLY A 73 9.79 6.84 -0.63
C GLY A 73 9.94 5.37 -0.26
N ILE A 74 8.86 4.63 -0.35
CA ILE A 74 8.77 3.16 -0.22
C ILE A 74 7.42 2.74 -0.79
N PHE A 75 7.28 1.48 -1.23
CA PHE A 75 6.00 0.96 -1.71
C PHE A 75 4.96 0.92 -0.57
N GLY A 76 5.27 0.28 0.56
CA GLY A 76 4.31 0.16 1.63
C GLY A 76 4.81 -0.44 2.93
N PHE A 77 3.96 -0.34 3.95
CA PHE A 77 4.20 -0.87 5.28
C PHE A 77 3.10 -1.82 5.74
N GLN A 78 3.52 -2.92 6.37
CA GLN A 78 2.65 -3.67 7.26
C GLN A 78 2.60 -2.94 8.60
N VAL A 79 1.58 -2.10 8.74
CA VAL A 79 1.49 -1.13 9.83
C VAL A 79 1.09 -1.81 11.14
N ALA A 80 1.61 -1.31 12.26
CA ALA A 80 1.40 -1.84 13.61
C ALA A 80 1.95 -3.27 13.82
N THR A 81 2.94 -3.65 13.01
CA THR A 81 3.78 -4.82 13.27
C THR A 81 5.22 -4.41 13.46
N LYS A 82 5.96 -5.11 14.28
CA LYS A 82 7.40 -4.95 14.40
C LYS A 82 8.08 -6.14 13.74
N SER A 83 9.14 -5.89 12.98
CA SER A 83 10.05 -6.96 12.61
C SER A 83 10.78 -7.41 13.87
N SER A 84 10.67 -8.70 14.24
CA SER A 84 11.53 -9.24 15.28
C SER A 84 12.97 -9.20 14.77
N SER A 85 13.85 -8.50 15.45
CA SER A 85 15.30 -8.41 15.13
C SER A 85 16.05 -9.68 15.51
N GLY A 86 15.38 -10.81 15.58
CA GLY A 86 15.90 -12.10 16.03
C GLY A 86 16.53 -12.93 14.93
N LYS A 87 17.41 -13.83 15.36
CA LYS A 87 18.23 -14.67 14.50
C LYS A 87 17.40 -15.74 13.78
N GLY A 88 17.49 -15.76 12.45
CA GLY A 88 17.28 -16.93 11.56
C GLY A 88 15.93 -17.66 11.54
N SER A 89 15.39 -18.12 12.63
CA SER A 89 14.07 -18.81 12.71
C SER A 89 12.93 -17.91 13.20
N GLU A 90 13.22 -16.66 13.53
CA GLU A 90 12.31 -15.72 14.16
C GLU A 90 11.78 -14.68 13.16
N GLN A 91 11.38 -15.10 11.98
CA GLN A 91 10.58 -14.26 11.07
C GLN A 91 9.13 -14.14 11.53
N MET A 92 8.87 -14.32 12.82
CA MET A 92 7.55 -14.08 13.38
C MET A 92 7.37 -12.57 13.58
N LEU A 93 6.35 -12.02 12.96
CA LEU A 93 5.95 -10.64 13.19
C LEU A 93 5.36 -10.52 14.60
N ASP A 94 5.76 -9.50 15.34
CA ASP A 94 5.12 -9.16 16.61
C ASP A 94 3.86 -8.33 16.33
N TYR A 95 2.71 -8.93 16.54
CA TYR A 95 1.39 -8.31 16.39
C TYR A 95 0.91 -7.58 17.65
N SER A 96 1.72 -7.51 18.71
CA SER A 96 1.34 -6.94 20.00
C SER A 96 1.05 -5.43 19.98
N THR A 97 1.37 -4.75 18.89
CA THR A 97 1.27 -3.29 18.76
C THR A 97 0.03 -2.81 18.02
N GLY A 98 -0.98 -3.68 17.88
CA GLY A 98 -2.11 -3.44 16.99
C GLY A 98 -2.94 -2.19 17.29
N GLY A 99 -3.14 -1.85 18.55
CA GLY A 99 -4.00 -0.73 18.93
C GLY A 99 -5.42 -0.81 18.36
N THR A 100 -6.27 0.15 18.70
CA THR A 100 -7.63 0.25 18.16
C THR A 100 -7.62 0.58 16.66
N SER A 101 -8.71 0.31 15.97
CA SER A 101 -8.88 0.69 14.56
C SER A 101 -8.64 2.18 14.32
N LYS A 102 -9.11 3.04 15.23
CA LYS A 102 -8.89 4.49 15.19
C LYS A 102 -7.41 4.85 15.33
N ALA A 103 -6.69 4.22 16.26
CA ALA A 103 -5.27 4.50 16.47
C ALA A 103 -4.45 4.11 15.24
N THR A 104 -4.72 2.94 14.65
CA THR A 104 -4.07 2.49 13.41
C THR A 104 -4.36 3.45 12.24
N ALA A 105 -5.61 3.87 12.06
CA ALA A 105 -5.98 4.82 11.00
C ALA A 105 -5.26 6.18 11.16
N ILE A 106 -5.14 6.68 12.39
CA ILE A 106 -4.40 7.92 12.67
C ILE A 106 -2.91 7.75 12.34
N LEU A 107 -2.31 6.62 12.72
CA LEU A 107 -0.92 6.32 12.41
C LEU A 107 -0.69 6.29 10.88
N ILE A 108 -1.53 5.57 10.14
CA ILE A 108 -1.46 5.49 8.68
C ILE A 108 -1.62 6.88 8.05
N ASN A 109 -2.57 7.70 8.52
CA ASN A 109 -2.74 9.05 8.01
C ASN A 109 -1.50 9.93 8.24
N ASN A 110 -0.85 9.83 9.40
CA ASN A 110 0.40 10.55 9.67
C ASN A 110 1.54 10.08 8.76
N MET A 111 1.65 8.78 8.50
CA MET A 111 2.62 8.24 7.55
C MET A 111 2.34 8.73 6.13
N GLN A 112 1.09 8.67 5.67
CA GLN A 112 0.68 9.19 4.36
C GLN A 112 1.02 10.67 4.21
N LYS A 113 0.77 11.47 5.25
CA LYS A 113 1.11 12.90 5.25
C LYS A 113 2.60 13.11 5.01
N TYR A 114 3.48 12.39 5.72
CA TYR A 114 4.92 12.46 5.50
C TYR A 114 5.29 12.13 4.04
N PHE A 115 4.81 11.02 3.50
CA PHE A 115 5.18 10.60 2.14
C PHE A 115 4.65 11.54 1.07
N ILE A 116 3.45 12.10 1.25
CA ILE A 116 2.83 13.01 0.28
C ILE A 116 3.44 14.42 0.34
N GLU A 117 3.71 14.94 1.55
CA GLU A 117 4.06 16.34 1.76
C GLU A 117 5.57 16.57 1.93
N GLU A 118 6.32 15.58 2.47
CA GLU A 118 7.73 15.78 2.84
C GLU A 118 8.71 15.02 1.93
N THR A 119 8.25 14.07 1.10
CA THR A 119 9.12 13.41 0.11
C THR A 119 9.09 14.13 -1.24
N ARG A 120 10.17 14.00 -2.01
CA ARG A 120 10.35 14.75 -3.26
C ARG A 120 9.24 14.52 -4.30
N LEU A 121 8.78 13.29 -4.45
CA LEU A 121 7.76 12.94 -5.45
C LEU A 121 6.35 12.93 -4.87
N GLY A 122 6.20 12.89 -3.56
CA GLY A 122 4.90 12.85 -2.90
C GLY A 122 4.10 11.59 -3.24
N ILE A 123 4.76 10.44 -3.38
CA ILE A 123 4.11 9.16 -3.66
C ILE A 123 3.54 8.61 -2.35
N PRO A 124 2.22 8.38 -2.24
CA PRO A 124 1.65 7.78 -1.04
C PRO A 124 2.09 6.32 -0.89
N ILE A 125 2.17 5.83 0.34
CA ILE A 125 2.41 4.42 0.61
C ILE A 125 1.14 3.58 0.43
N ILE A 126 1.31 2.27 0.24
CA ILE A 126 0.22 1.29 0.33
C ILE A 126 0.33 0.59 1.70
N PRO A 127 -0.55 0.94 2.67
CA PRO A 127 -0.64 0.19 3.92
C PRO A 127 -1.20 -1.20 3.64
N PHE A 128 -0.48 -2.24 4.05
CA PHE A 128 -0.89 -3.62 3.84
C PHE A 128 -0.90 -4.42 5.14
N ASP A 129 -1.60 -5.54 5.12
CA ASP A 129 -1.60 -6.53 6.21
C ASP A 129 -2.00 -7.91 5.69
N GLU A 130 -2.03 -8.88 6.58
CA GLU A 130 -2.56 -10.22 6.37
C GLU A 130 -3.83 -10.40 7.18
N ALA A 131 -4.83 -11.04 6.57
CA ALA A 131 -6.12 -11.27 7.23
C ALA A 131 -6.76 -12.58 6.76
N LEU A 132 -5.98 -13.67 6.77
CA LEU A 132 -6.36 -15.01 6.27
C LEU A 132 -7.72 -15.50 6.83
N HIS A 133 -7.93 -15.32 8.12
CA HIS A 133 -9.14 -15.72 8.83
C HIS A 133 -9.59 -14.65 9.84
N GLY A 134 -9.32 -13.39 9.53
CA GLY A 134 -9.52 -12.21 10.34
C GLY A 134 -8.21 -11.47 10.54
N LEU A 135 -8.31 -10.20 10.82
CA LEU A 135 -7.16 -9.37 11.13
C LEU A 135 -6.72 -9.65 12.58
N ILE A 136 -5.51 -10.15 12.80
CA ILE A 136 -4.99 -10.45 14.14
C ILE A 136 -4.55 -9.13 14.81
N ARG A 137 -5.50 -8.37 15.28
CA ARG A 137 -5.32 -7.06 15.92
C ARG A 137 -6.33 -6.89 17.06
N ASP A 138 -6.03 -5.98 17.99
CA ASP A 138 -6.97 -5.60 19.04
C ASP A 138 -8.31 -5.15 18.44
N GLU A 139 -9.41 -5.56 19.05
CA GLU A 139 -10.78 -5.24 18.67
C GLU A 139 -11.18 -5.75 17.25
N ALA A 140 -10.41 -6.67 16.66
CA ALA A 140 -10.78 -7.33 15.41
C ALA A 140 -11.34 -8.74 15.66
N THR A 141 -12.17 -9.20 14.74
CA THR A 141 -12.81 -10.51 14.82
C THR A 141 -11.92 -11.59 14.19
N VAL A 142 -11.67 -12.66 14.93
CA VAL A 142 -10.97 -13.84 14.42
C VAL A 142 -12.00 -14.91 14.07
N PHE A 143 -11.88 -15.44 12.85
CA PHE A 143 -12.70 -16.52 12.32
C PHE A 143 -11.92 -17.85 12.34
N PRO A 144 -12.56 -19.00 12.07
CA PRO A 144 -11.84 -20.26 11.87
C PRO A 144 -10.81 -20.14 10.74
N GLN A 145 -9.71 -20.90 10.83
CA GLN A 145 -8.70 -21.01 9.77
C GLN A 145 -9.33 -21.38 8.43
N ALA A 146 -8.65 -21.02 7.32
CA ALA A 146 -9.16 -21.19 5.97
C ALA A 146 -9.59 -22.62 5.66
N ILE A 147 -8.84 -23.63 6.11
CA ILE A 147 -9.19 -25.05 5.95
C ILE A 147 -10.51 -25.38 6.66
N GLY A 148 -10.76 -24.79 7.84
CA GLY A 148 -12.02 -24.96 8.59
C GLY A 148 -13.19 -24.27 7.89
N LEU A 149 -13.00 -23.09 7.34
CA LEU A 149 -14.01 -22.39 6.54
C LEU A 149 -14.33 -23.16 5.25
N ALA A 150 -13.33 -23.74 4.60
CA ALA A 150 -13.48 -24.57 3.40
C ALA A 150 -14.31 -25.83 3.70
N ALA A 151 -14.14 -26.46 4.87
CA ALA A 151 -14.89 -27.63 5.29
C ALA A 151 -16.41 -27.38 5.40
N SER A 152 -16.86 -26.14 5.44
CA SER A 152 -18.28 -25.76 5.38
C SER A 152 -18.90 -25.97 3.99
N TRP A 153 -18.12 -26.02 2.92
CA TRP A 153 -18.54 -26.06 1.51
C TRP A 153 -19.51 -24.93 1.12
N ASN A 154 -19.47 -23.82 1.89
CA ASN A 154 -20.46 -22.75 1.79
C ASN A 154 -19.80 -21.42 1.35
N THR A 155 -19.85 -21.15 0.05
CA THR A 155 -19.31 -19.93 -0.54
C THR A 155 -20.03 -18.65 -0.11
N LYS A 156 -21.33 -18.74 0.26
CA LYS A 156 -22.08 -17.59 0.80
C LYS A 156 -21.62 -17.25 2.21
N LEU A 157 -21.33 -18.26 3.04
CA LEU A 157 -20.72 -18.04 4.34
C LEU A 157 -19.33 -17.39 4.18
N MET A 158 -18.52 -17.89 3.23
CA MET A 158 -17.21 -17.29 2.93
C MET A 158 -17.33 -15.83 2.51
N ASP A 159 -18.28 -15.45 1.63
CA ASP A 159 -18.53 -14.06 1.25
C ASP A 159 -18.86 -13.18 2.47
N SER A 160 -19.70 -13.69 3.38
CA SER A 160 -20.08 -12.95 4.59
C SER A 160 -18.90 -12.75 5.54
N VAL A 161 -18.11 -13.80 5.76
CA VAL A 161 -16.89 -13.76 6.59
C VAL A 161 -15.87 -12.80 5.98
N ALA A 162 -15.57 -12.94 4.69
CA ALA A 162 -14.62 -12.09 4.00
C ALA A 162 -15.07 -10.62 3.96
N THR A 163 -16.39 -10.36 3.83
CA THR A 163 -16.93 -9.01 3.91
C THR A 163 -16.71 -8.39 5.29
N ALA A 164 -16.95 -9.14 6.37
CA ALA A 164 -16.69 -8.67 7.74
C ALA A 164 -15.21 -8.34 7.94
N ILE A 165 -14.32 -9.25 7.53
CA ILE A 165 -12.86 -9.04 7.60
C ILE A 165 -12.45 -7.80 6.80
N ALA A 166 -12.93 -7.66 5.56
CA ALA A 166 -12.59 -6.53 4.70
C ALA A 166 -13.02 -5.17 5.27
N LEU A 167 -14.19 -5.12 5.95
CA LEU A 167 -14.65 -3.92 6.64
C LEU A 167 -13.72 -3.55 7.81
N GLU A 168 -13.28 -4.52 8.61
CA GLU A 168 -12.35 -4.30 9.71
C GLU A 168 -10.98 -3.85 9.20
N VAL A 169 -10.46 -4.47 8.14
CA VAL A 169 -9.21 -4.09 7.45
C VAL A 169 -9.29 -2.65 6.95
N LYS A 170 -10.37 -2.33 6.21
CA LYS A 170 -10.58 -0.99 5.65
C LYS A 170 -10.71 0.08 6.74
N SER A 171 -11.40 -0.23 7.85
CA SER A 171 -11.62 0.72 8.96
C SER A 171 -10.31 1.20 9.58
N ARG A 172 -9.25 0.41 9.49
CA ARG A 172 -7.90 0.72 9.96
C ARG A 172 -7.06 1.51 8.95
N GLY A 173 -7.57 1.72 7.74
CA GLY A 173 -6.84 2.42 6.67
C GLY A 173 -5.96 1.50 5.82
N ILE A 174 -5.97 0.19 6.05
CA ILE A 174 -5.27 -0.80 5.25
C ILE A 174 -5.92 -0.88 3.86
N ARG A 175 -5.11 -0.98 2.80
CA ARG A 175 -5.56 -0.94 1.41
C ARG A 175 -5.20 -2.18 0.61
N GLN A 176 -4.21 -2.92 1.06
CA GLN A 176 -3.81 -4.19 0.44
C GLN A 176 -3.81 -5.29 1.49
N ASN A 177 -4.38 -6.44 1.13
CA ASN A 177 -4.41 -7.62 1.97
C ASN A 177 -3.65 -8.76 1.28
N LEU A 178 -2.67 -9.36 1.96
CA LEU A 178 -1.87 -10.46 1.43
C LEU A 178 -2.55 -11.82 1.60
N SER A 179 -3.86 -11.86 1.42
CA SER A 179 -4.71 -13.05 1.53
C SER A 179 -5.71 -13.08 0.36
N PRO A 180 -6.28 -14.23 0.01
CA PRO A 180 -6.18 -15.54 0.66
C PRO A 180 -4.98 -16.36 0.19
N VAL A 181 -4.61 -17.42 0.94
CA VAL A 181 -3.64 -18.43 0.49
C VAL A 181 -4.35 -19.45 -0.38
N ILE A 182 -4.07 -19.43 -1.69
CA ILE A 182 -4.75 -20.26 -2.71
C ILE A 182 -3.89 -21.43 -3.20
N ASN A 183 -2.86 -21.76 -2.46
CA ASN A 183 -2.06 -22.95 -2.72
C ASN A 183 -2.92 -24.21 -2.56
N ILE A 184 -2.64 -25.22 -3.41
CA ILE A 184 -3.27 -26.53 -3.29
C ILE A 184 -2.47 -27.38 -2.30
N ALA A 185 -3.10 -27.85 -1.23
CA ALA A 185 -2.47 -28.65 -0.18
C ALA A 185 -2.19 -30.08 -0.66
N ARG A 186 -1.18 -30.28 -1.49
CA ARG A 186 -0.83 -31.60 -2.06
C ARG A 186 -0.07 -32.49 -1.10
N ASP A 187 0.62 -31.92 -0.14
CA ASP A 187 1.45 -32.65 0.84
C ASP A 187 1.12 -32.16 2.24
N VAL A 188 0.61 -33.06 3.07
CA VAL A 188 0.19 -32.77 4.46
C VAL A 188 1.37 -32.38 5.39
N ARG A 189 2.59 -32.64 4.96
CA ARG A 189 3.82 -32.24 5.70
C ARG A 189 4.14 -30.75 5.56
N TRP A 190 3.52 -30.08 4.60
CA TRP A 190 3.70 -28.62 4.44
C TRP A 190 3.08 -27.88 5.64
N GLY A 191 3.87 -27.05 6.33
CA GLY A 191 3.50 -26.40 7.60
C GLY A 191 2.43 -25.31 7.48
N ARG A 192 1.91 -25.02 6.25
CA ARG A 192 0.90 -23.97 6.01
C ARG A 192 -0.42 -24.54 5.43
N VAL A 193 -0.67 -25.82 5.62
CA VAL A 193 -1.87 -26.49 5.09
C VAL A 193 -3.15 -25.85 5.65
N GLU A 194 -3.18 -25.47 6.93
CA GLU A 194 -4.33 -24.86 7.58
C GLU A 194 -4.70 -23.47 7.02
N GLU A 195 -3.76 -22.80 6.39
CA GLU A 195 -4.00 -21.49 5.75
C GLU A 195 -4.69 -21.62 4.40
N THR A 196 -4.77 -22.84 3.84
CA THR A 196 -5.33 -23.12 2.51
C THR A 196 -6.78 -23.56 2.60
N TYR A 197 -7.44 -23.62 1.44
CA TYR A 197 -8.78 -24.20 1.32
C TYR A 197 -8.76 -25.72 1.05
N GLY A 198 -7.59 -26.38 1.19
CA GLY A 198 -7.43 -27.83 1.06
C GLY A 198 -6.81 -28.26 -0.27
N GLU A 199 -7.03 -29.55 -0.60
CA GLU A 199 -6.39 -30.24 -1.72
C GLU A 199 -7.20 -30.18 -3.03
N ASP A 200 -8.50 -29.84 -2.97
CA ASP A 200 -9.36 -29.78 -4.14
C ASP A 200 -9.27 -28.41 -4.84
N PRO A 201 -8.76 -28.36 -6.11
CA PRO A 201 -8.66 -27.12 -6.86
C PRO A 201 -10.01 -26.44 -7.14
N PHE A 202 -11.10 -27.21 -7.26
CA PHE A 202 -12.42 -26.64 -7.51
C PHE A 202 -12.96 -25.93 -6.27
N LEU A 203 -12.89 -26.57 -5.10
CA LEU A 203 -13.27 -25.95 -3.83
C LEU A 203 -12.43 -24.72 -3.55
N THR A 204 -11.10 -24.84 -3.66
CA THR A 204 -10.16 -23.73 -3.49
C THR A 204 -10.53 -22.53 -4.36
N THR A 205 -10.81 -22.79 -5.65
CA THR A 205 -11.24 -21.73 -6.58
C THR A 205 -12.52 -21.05 -6.14
N LYS A 206 -13.54 -21.82 -5.73
CA LYS A 206 -14.85 -21.26 -5.32
C LYS A 206 -14.72 -20.41 -4.05
N MET A 207 -13.98 -20.89 -3.06
CA MET A 207 -13.76 -20.18 -1.82
C MET A 207 -12.91 -18.92 -2.02
N ALA A 208 -11.82 -19.04 -2.77
CA ALA A 208 -10.93 -17.91 -3.07
C ALA A 208 -11.63 -16.79 -3.83
N VAL A 209 -12.39 -17.13 -4.88
CA VAL A 209 -13.17 -16.13 -5.65
C VAL A 209 -14.19 -15.42 -4.76
N SER A 210 -14.83 -16.13 -3.85
CA SER A 210 -15.78 -15.55 -2.91
C SER A 210 -15.08 -14.56 -1.95
N TYR A 211 -13.94 -14.95 -1.41
CA TYR A 211 -13.11 -14.11 -0.54
C TYR A 211 -12.64 -12.84 -1.26
N ILE A 212 -11.99 -13.00 -2.41
CA ILE A 212 -11.41 -11.88 -3.17
C ILE A 212 -12.49 -10.88 -3.57
N LYS A 213 -13.63 -11.34 -4.12
CA LYS A 213 -14.72 -10.45 -4.52
C LYS A 213 -15.29 -9.64 -3.36
N ALA A 214 -15.34 -10.21 -2.16
CA ALA A 214 -15.78 -9.50 -0.96
C ALA A 214 -14.82 -8.34 -0.62
N PHE A 215 -13.52 -8.58 -0.67
CA PHE A 215 -12.49 -7.54 -0.44
C PHE A 215 -12.53 -6.45 -1.51
N GLU A 216 -12.53 -6.80 -2.78
CA GLU A 216 -12.60 -5.85 -3.90
C GLU A 216 -13.85 -4.97 -3.82
N LYS A 217 -15.02 -5.55 -3.50
CA LYS A 217 -16.28 -4.80 -3.31
C LYS A 217 -16.17 -3.74 -2.21
N ILE A 218 -15.39 -4.00 -1.18
CA ILE A 218 -15.15 -3.08 -0.07
C ILE A 218 -14.05 -2.04 -0.44
N GLY A 219 -13.27 -2.28 -1.49
CA GLY A 219 -12.19 -1.40 -1.95
C GLY A 219 -10.87 -1.64 -1.20
N VAL A 220 -10.61 -2.89 -0.87
CA VAL A 220 -9.31 -3.42 -0.42
C VAL A 220 -8.83 -4.40 -1.47
N ILE A 221 -7.58 -4.32 -1.90
CA ILE A 221 -6.95 -5.22 -2.88
C ILE A 221 -6.09 -6.26 -2.20
#